data_f4565a1e4ca6e8b54dd4fc70a916c4bd
#
_entry.id   f4565a1e4ca6e8b54dd4fc70a916c4bd
#
_cell.length_a   1.000
_cell.length_b   1.000
_cell.length_c   1.000
_cell.angle_alpha   90.00
_cell.angle_beta   90.00
_cell.angle_gamma   90.00
#
_symmetry.space_group_name_H-M   'P 1'
#
loop_
_entity.id
_entity.type
_entity.pdbx_description
1 polymer ?
#
loop_
_entity_poly.entity_id
_entity_poly.type
_entity_poly.pdbx_seq_one_letter_code
_entity_poly.pdbx_strand_id
1 'polypeptide(L)'
;MRTKILNYLHKILDPVSAEKMIKSLQSSPPLCIRTNTLKISPDELKTRLENLGFKLNEVESVPGAFTVLEEPVPISKTIEHFAGLFYIQSLSSMLPTVALSPQPGEYILDIASAPGSKATHIAQLMKNSGVIFANDVIPDRLKVLVHNIERLGVLNIAVTSMDGNRFGNILPEIFDRALVDAPCSALGIISKANEVLNWWSENEVKRFSNKQQQLLTSAIKSVKPNGIIVYSTCTLTVEENELVIENALKKFPIEIEEINFKNIDFDEGITIYDDIQLDERLKKTIRIYPFKFNSEGFFIAKIRKTDTTVTRTTALNDFKILPSQKESTDKFKLLTYESQEIRSALNFLSDKFGIDESIWEKFAFHIKADEIWFSSIDFINFFSSDDTTINRNLKAHLLNQIIQRLGIKLAKHVKKERWKISTSALQLLAPYVHKNVIDLENENDAKIFLNGGILKNYNGNFELGEYIAVRFSGITLGCGLVTNDGIKSQIPRGRRTIEIEIS
;
A
#
# COMPACT_ATOMS: atom_id res chain seq x y z
N MET A 1 10.65 -28.93 17.06
CA MET A 1 10.68 -27.73 16.26
C MET A 1 11.05 -26.48 17.05
N ARG A 2 10.43 -26.20 18.21
CA ARG A 2 10.88 -25.15 19.14
C ARG A 2 12.38 -25.23 19.47
N THR A 3 12.93 -26.42 19.61
CA THR A 3 14.36 -26.67 19.86
C THR A 3 15.25 -26.16 18.72
N LYS A 4 14.82 -26.30 17.44
CA LYS A 4 15.60 -25.80 16.28
C LYS A 4 15.66 -24.29 16.26
N ILE A 5 14.52 -23.64 16.51
CA ILE A 5 14.43 -22.18 16.58
C ILE A 5 15.25 -21.66 17.77
N LEU A 6 15.14 -22.30 18.93
CA LEU A 6 15.93 -21.92 20.10
C LEU A 6 17.43 -22.03 19.81
N ASN A 7 17.87 -23.17 19.23
CA ASN A 7 19.28 -23.35 18.84
C ASN A 7 19.74 -22.27 17.85
N TYR A 8 18.89 -21.88 16.91
CA TYR A 8 19.20 -20.79 16.00
C TYR A 8 19.31 -19.44 16.73
N LEU A 9 18.36 -19.14 17.63
CA LEU A 9 18.39 -17.89 18.40
C LEU A 9 19.65 -17.78 19.27
N HIS A 10 20.16 -18.91 19.82
CA HIS A 10 21.43 -18.94 20.58
C HIS A 10 22.68 -18.68 19.71
N LYS A 11 22.60 -18.76 18.38
CA LYS A 11 23.69 -18.32 17.48
C LYS A 11 23.77 -16.79 17.33
N ILE A 12 22.65 -16.10 17.54
CA ILE A 12 22.53 -14.66 17.26
C ILE A 12 22.24 -13.81 18.50
N LEU A 13 21.90 -14.43 19.62
CA LEU A 13 21.57 -13.78 20.88
C LEU A 13 22.26 -14.50 22.03
N ASP A 14 22.60 -13.75 23.08
CA ASP A 14 22.98 -14.34 24.33
C ASP A 14 21.84 -15.20 24.94
N PRO A 15 22.13 -16.14 25.85
CA PRO A 15 21.12 -17.07 26.40
C PRO A 15 19.91 -16.34 27.05
N VAL A 16 20.16 -15.26 27.76
CA VAL A 16 19.07 -14.50 28.45
C VAL A 16 18.17 -13.81 27.42
N SER A 17 18.75 -13.19 26.41
CA SER A 17 18.00 -12.54 25.30
C SER A 17 17.23 -13.55 24.45
N ALA A 18 17.81 -14.74 24.20
CA ALA A 18 17.13 -15.82 23.48
C ALA A 18 15.88 -16.32 24.23
N GLU A 19 15.96 -16.47 25.56
CA GLU A 19 14.79 -16.83 26.38
C GLU A 19 13.72 -15.73 26.38
N LYS A 20 14.13 -14.45 26.53
CA LYS A 20 13.19 -13.30 26.42
C LYS A 20 12.51 -13.27 25.06
N MET A 21 13.25 -13.54 23.98
CA MET A 21 12.73 -13.60 22.62
C MET A 21 11.63 -14.67 22.50
N ILE A 22 11.90 -15.91 22.97
CA ILE A 22 10.91 -16.99 22.93
C ILE A 22 9.66 -16.65 23.75
N LYS A 23 9.84 -16.01 24.90
CA LYS A 23 8.71 -15.57 25.72
C LYS A 23 7.87 -14.50 25.00
N SER A 24 8.50 -13.53 24.35
CA SER A 24 7.80 -12.48 23.62
C SER A 24 7.05 -13.02 22.39
N LEU A 25 7.52 -14.08 21.76
CA LEU A 25 6.82 -14.73 20.64
C LEU A 25 5.52 -15.46 21.07
N GLN A 26 5.26 -15.60 22.36
CA GLN A 26 4.03 -16.21 22.89
C GLN A 26 2.91 -15.17 23.13
N SER A 27 3.22 -13.88 23.11
CA SER A 27 2.28 -12.79 23.29
C SER A 27 2.06 -12.03 22.00
N SER A 28 0.82 -11.66 21.71
CA SER A 28 0.52 -10.76 20.59
C SER A 28 0.97 -9.34 20.92
N PRO A 29 1.67 -8.66 20.00
CA PRO A 29 2.00 -7.25 20.19
C PRO A 29 0.72 -6.40 20.23
N PRO A 30 0.78 -5.17 20.77
CA PRO A 30 -0.35 -4.25 20.80
C PRO A 30 -0.93 -4.01 19.41
N LEU A 31 -2.25 -3.81 19.38
CA LEU A 31 -2.93 -3.40 18.15
C LEU A 31 -2.51 -1.96 17.82
N CYS A 32 -2.05 -1.74 16.59
CA CYS A 32 -1.70 -0.41 16.10
C CYS A 32 -2.51 -0.06 14.86
N ILE A 33 -2.81 1.22 14.73
CA ILE A 33 -3.46 1.80 13.55
C ILE A 33 -2.61 2.95 13.01
N ARG A 34 -2.73 3.17 11.72
CA ARG A 34 -2.14 4.30 11.00
C ARG A 34 -3.25 5.13 10.39
N THR A 35 -3.33 6.41 10.73
CA THR A 35 -4.27 7.36 10.13
C THR A 35 -4.07 7.43 8.63
N ASN A 36 -5.14 7.45 7.88
CA ASN A 36 -5.10 7.74 6.45
C ASN A 36 -5.19 9.25 6.22
N THR A 37 -4.06 9.92 6.21
CA THR A 37 -3.99 11.39 6.05
C THR A 37 -4.41 11.90 4.67
N LEU A 38 -4.76 11.00 3.73
CA LEU A 38 -5.44 11.37 2.49
C LEU A 38 -6.91 11.72 2.70
N LYS A 39 -7.50 11.34 3.85
CA LYS A 39 -8.93 11.49 4.15
C LYS A 39 -9.25 12.22 5.45
N ILE A 40 -8.38 12.14 6.45
CA ILE A 40 -8.63 12.70 7.79
C ILE A 40 -7.30 13.06 8.47
N SER A 41 -7.30 14.08 9.31
CA SER A 41 -6.14 14.39 10.16
C SER A 41 -6.01 13.39 11.31
N PRO A 42 -4.80 13.18 11.87
CA PRO A 42 -4.60 12.33 13.06
C PRO A 42 -5.44 12.76 14.26
N ASP A 43 -5.53 14.06 14.51
CA ASP A 43 -6.27 14.62 15.65
C ASP A 43 -7.78 14.38 15.51
N GLU A 44 -8.32 14.57 14.30
CA GLU A 44 -9.73 14.28 14.04
C GLU A 44 -10.05 12.79 14.17
N LEU A 45 -9.17 11.90 13.66
CA LEU A 45 -9.35 10.45 13.80
C LEU A 45 -9.31 10.06 15.28
N LYS A 46 -8.33 10.57 16.03
CA LYS A 46 -8.21 10.33 17.47
C LYS A 46 -9.48 10.73 18.21
N THR A 47 -9.93 11.98 18.01
CA THR A 47 -11.15 12.50 18.64
C THR A 47 -12.37 11.64 18.31
N ARG A 48 -12.53 11.21 17.06
CA ARG A 48 -13.65 10.34 16.65
C ARG A 48 -13.61 8.99 17.37
N LEU A 49 -12.47 8.33 17.40
CA LEU A 49 -12.35 7.01 18.03
C LEU A 49 -12.46 7.11 19.54
N GLU A 50 -11.94 8.16 20.17
CA GLU A 50 -12.10 8.39 21.61
C GLU A 50 -13.56 8.66 21.98
N ASN A 51 -14.32 9.36 21.15
CA ASN A 51 -15.79 9.53 21.33
C ASN A 51 -16.56 8.18 21.23
N LEU A 52 -16.01 7.19 20.53
CA LEU A 52 -16.52 5.82 20.48
C LEU A 52 -16.02 4.93 21.65
N GLY A 53 -15.30 5.51 22.62
CA GLY A 53 -14.80 4.82 23.80
C GLY A 53 -13.44 4.13 23.63
N PHE A 54 -12.77 4.26 22.49
CA PHE A 54 -11.39 3.78 22.34
C PHE A 54 -10.42 4.62 23.17
N LYS A 55 -9.34 3.99 23.64
CA LYS A 55 -8.19 4.74 24.19
C LYS A 55 -6.99 4.54 23.28
N LEU A 56 -6.42 5.66 22.84
CA LEU A 56 -5.34 5.69 21.89
C LEU A 56 -4.10 6.35 22.47
N ASN A 57 -2.93 5.78 22.21
CA ASN A 57 -1.65 6.40 22.51
C ASN A 57 -0.89 6.68 21.21
N GLU A 58 -0.43 7.92 21.03
CA GLU A 58 0.31 8.32 19.84
C GLU A 58 1.69 7.68 19.80
N VAL A 59 2.13 7.31 18.60
CA VAL A 59 3.44 6.72 18.33
C VAL A 59 4.35 7.77 17.70
N GLU A 60 5.22 8.38 18.49
CA GLU A 60 6.09 9.48 18.05
C GLU A 60 7.00 9.13 16.88
N SER A 61 7.44 7.87 16.78
CA SER A 61 8.30 7.38 15.71
C SER A 61 7.62 7.27 14.34
N VAL A 62 6.28 7.25 14.31
CA VAL A 62 5.49 7.15 13.09
C VAL A 62 4.34 8.17 13.15
N PRO A 63 4.50 9.36 12.56
CA PRO A 63 3.48 10.39 12.60
C PRO A 63 2.10 9.90 12.15
N GLY A 64 1.08 10.13 12.98
CA GLY A 64 -0.29 9.69 12.71
C GLY A 64 -0.56 8.21 12.98
N ALA A 65 0.36 7.49 13.62
CA ALA A 65 0.11 6.15 14.11
C ALA A 65 -0.29 6.18 15.61
N PHE A 66 -1.17 5.25 15.98
CA PHE A 66 -1.63 5.08 17.35
C PHE A 66 -1.57 3.61 17.77
N THR A 67 -1.20 3.39 19.02
CA THR A 67 -1.42 2.12 19.72
C THR A 67 -2.81 2.17 20.35
N VAL A 68 -3.61 1.13 20.15
CA VAL A 68 -4.94 0.98 20.75
C VAL A 68 -4.77 0.34 22.12
N LEU A 69 -5.06 1.12 23.17
CA LEU A 69 -4.92 0.69 24.57
C LEU A 69 -6.19 0.01 25.08
N GLU A 70 -7.35 0.56 24.69
CA GLU A 70 -8.67 -0.01 25.00
C GLU A 70 -9.52 -0.05 23.73
N GLU A 71 -10.14 -1.19 23.49
CA GLU A 71 -10.95 -1.50 22.33
C GLU A 71 -12.34 -1.98 22.79
N PRO A 72 -13.34 -1.06 22.92
CA PRO A 72 -14.66 -1.42 23.41
C PRO A 72 -15.39 -2.36 22.45
N VAL A 73 -15.10 -2.22 21.16
CA VAL A 73 -15.59 -3.07 20.06
C VAL A 73 -14.44 -3.30 19.09
N PRO A 74 -14.40 -4.40 18.32
CA PRO A 74 -13.34 -4.62 17.35
C PRO A 74 -13.20 -3.43 16.39
N ILE A 75 -12.07 -2.74 16.41
CA ILE A 75 -11.85 -1.50 15.65
C ILE A 75 -12.03 -1.70 14.14
N SER A 76 -11.81 -2.93 13.65
CA SER A 76 -12.07 -3.33 12.27
C SER A 76 -13.55 -3.30 11.88
N LYS A 77 -14.46 -3.25 12.86
CA LYS A 77 -15.92 -3.21 12.66
C LYS A 77 -16.49 -1.78 12.75
N THR A 78 -15.65 -0.75 12.88
CA THR A 78 -16.09 0.65 12.90
C THR A 78 -16.37 1.19 11.51
N ILE A 79 -17.22 2.23 11.42
CA ILE A 79 -17.48 2.96 10.16
C ILE A 79 -16.21 3.64 9.68
N GLU A 80 -15.38 4.12 10.57
CA GLU A 80 -14.08 4.73 10.29
C GLU A 80 -13.17 3.77 9.53
N HIS A 81 -13.13 2.49 9.95
CA HIS A 81 -12.40 1.46 9.21
C HIS A 81 -13.01 1.18 7.85
N PHE A 82 -14.34 1.03 7.77
CA PHE A 82 -15.06 0.81 6.52
C PHE A 82 -14.80 1.94 5.51
N ALA A 83 -14.82 3.19 5.96
CA ALA A 83 -14.56 4.36 5.15
C ALA A 83 -13.08 4.54 4.78
N GLY A 84 -12.18 3.74 5.38
CA GLY A 84 -10.75 3.80 5.14
C GLY A 84 -10.08 5.04 5.74
N LEU A 85 -10.54 5.50 6.91
CA LEU A 85 -9.92 6.61 7.64
C LEU A 85 -8.63 6.19 8.32
N PHE A 86 -8.41 4.90 8.51
CA PHE A 86 -7.17 4.33 9.03
C PHE A 86 -6.90 2.93 8.45
N TYR A 87 -5.67 2.47 8.67
CA TYR A 87 -5.22 1.12 8.34
C TYR A 87 -4.68 0.44 9.61
N ILE A 88 -5.09 -0.82 9.84
CA ILE A 88 -4.56 -1.65 10.94
C ILE A 88 -3.22 -2.22 10.50
N GLN A 89 -2.14 -1.86 11.19
CA GLN A 89 -0.78 -2.25 10.82
C GLN A 89 0.10 -2.35 12.07
N SER A 90 0.94 -3.38 12.16
CA SER A 90 1.92 -3.45 13.23
C SER A 90 2.96 -2.34 13.12
N LEU A 91 3.42 -1.84 14.27
CA LEU A 91 4.33 -0.71 14.32
C LEU A 91 5.64 -0.98 13.56
N SER A 92 6.27 -2.12 13.80
CA SER A 92 7.50 -2.52 13.07
C SER A 92 7.31 -2.58 11.55
N SER A 93 6.12 -2.98 11.07
CA SER A 93 5.80 -2.98 9.63
C SER A 93 5.64 -1.57 9.03
N MET A 94 5.40 -0.53 9.85
CA MET A 94 5.34 0.87 9.37
C MET A 94 6.73 1.45 9.13
N LEU A 95 7.73 1.02 9.90
CA LEU A 95 9.08 1.61 9.94
C LEU A 95 9.84 1.57 8.61
N PRO A 96 9.78 0.50 7.78
CA PRO A 96 10.44 0.51 6.47
C PRO A 96 9.99 1.65 5.56
N THR A 97 8.70 2.01 5.62
CA THR A 97 8.17 3.14 4.84
C THR A 97 8.66 4.48 5.38
N VAL A 98 8.77 4.62 6.69
CA VAL A 98 9.36 5.81 7.33
C VAL A 98 10.84 5.93 6.96
N ALA A 99 11.60 4.81 6.99
CA ALA A 99 13.00 4.77 6.58
C ALA A 99 13.19 5.14 5.09
N LEU A 100 12.25 4.69 4.23
CA LEU A 100 12.25 5.03 2.81
C LEU A 100 12.07 6.53 2.59
N SER A 101 11.31 7.21 3.45
CA SER A 101 11.07 8.67 3.40
C SER A 101 10.63 9.17 2.01
N PRO A 102 9.57 8.59 1.42
CA PRO A 102 9.13 8.93 0.07
C PRO A 102 8.66 10.38 -0.01
N GLN A 103 8.92 11.05 -1.14
CA GLN A 103 8.55 12.44 -1.37
C GLN A 103 7.45 12.56 -2.44
N PRO A 104 6.56 13.56 -2.35
CA PRO A 104 5.61 13.85 -3.41
C PRO A 104 6.31 14.04 -4.77
N GLY A 105 5.74 13.49 -5.83
CA GLY A 105 6.27 13.59 -7.20
C GLY A 105 7.30 12.52 -7.58
N GLU A 106 7.83 11.73 -6.64
CA GLU A 106 8.78 10.65 -6.92
C GLU A 106 8.15 9.45 -7.61
N TYR A 107 8.98 8.66 -8.28
CA TYR A 107 8.63 7.35 -8.85
C TYR A 107 9.18 6.25 -7.95
N ILE A 108 8.30 5.42 -7.40
CA ILE A 108 8.65 4.43 -6.38
C ILE A 108 8.23 3.02 -6.82
N LEU A 109 9.11 2.05 -6.58
CA LEU A 109 8.84 0.63 -6.74
C LEU A 109 8.63 -0.03 -5.38
N ASP A 110 7.46 -0.63 -5.15
CA ASP A 110 7.22 -1.61 -4.08
C ASP A 110 7.16 -3.00 -4.72
N ILE A 111 8.27 -3.74 -4.62
CA ILE A 111 8.52 -4.93 -5.45
C ILE A 111 7.74 -6.18 -5.01
N ALA A 112 7.25 -6.21 -3.75
CA ALA A 112 6.46 -7.30 -3.16
C ALA A 112 5.37 -6.74 -2.23
N SER A 113 4.40 -6.03 -2.83
CA SER A 113 3.56 -5.04 -2.18
C SER A 113 2.38 -5.60 -1.39
N ALA A 114 1.81 -6.74 -1.81
CA ALA A 114 0.58 -7.23 -1.19
C ALA A 114 0.79 -7.68 0.28
N PRO A 115 -0.14 -7.36 1.18
CA PRO A 115 -1.53 -6.87 0.96
C PRO A 115 -1.69 -5.36 0.78
N GLY A 116 -0.61 -4.57 0.68
CA GLY A 116 -0.65 -3.16 0.40
C GLY A 116 -0.48 -2.22 1.61
N SER A 117 -0.09 -2.76 2.76
CA SER A 117 0.14 -1.98 3.98
C SER A 117 1.21 -0.90 3.77
N LYS A 118 2.33 -1.26 3.15
CA LYS A 118 3.46 -0.35 2.87
C LYS A 118 3.22 0.51 1.63
N ALA A 119 2.71 -0.05 0.51
CA ALA A 119 2.36 0.74 -0.68
C ALA A 119 1.36 1.87 -0.38
N THR A 120 0.32 1.59 0.41
CA THR A 120 -0.66 2.61 0.80
C THR A 120 -0.09 3.62 1.79
N HIS A 121 0.91 3.25 2.60
CA HIS A 121 1.65 4.18 3.45
C HIS A 121 2.56 5.08 2.62
N ILE A 122 3.27 4.54 1.62
CA ILE A 122 4.04 5.33 0.64
C ILE A 122 3.13 6.36 -0.03
N ALA A 123 1.97 5.93 -0.55
CA ALA A 123 1.01 6.82 -1.21
C ALA A 123 0.50 7.96 -0.30
N GLN A 124 0.28 7.65 0.98
CA GLN A 124 -0.10 8.62 1.99
C GLN A 124 1.00 9.66 2.21
N LEU A 125 2.25 9.24 2.40
CA LEU A 125 3.39 10.15 2.58
C LEU A 125 3.65 11.01 1.33
N MET A 126 3.41 10.45 0.14
CA MET A 126 3.45 11.16 -1.14
C MET A 126 2.23 12.02 -1.42
N LYS A 127 1.20 12.03 -0.56
CA LYS A 127 -0.05 12.81 -0.73
C LYS A 127 -0.75 12.53 -2.07
N ASN A 128 -0.75 11.27 -2.51
CA ASN A 128 -1.26 10.84 -3.83
C ASN A 128 -0.55 11.49 -5.04
N SER A 129 0.62 12.12 -4.87
CA SER A 129 1.44 12.69 -5.96
C SER A 129 2.58 11.74 -6.34
N GLY A 130 3.06 11.82 -7.58
CA GLY A 130 4.04 10.90 -8.13
C GLY A 130 3.44 9.56 -8.56
N VAL A 131 4.28 8.52 -8.69
CA VAL A 131 3.88 7.22 -9.22
C VAL A 131 4.47 6.09 -8.38
N ILE A 132 3.62 5.14 -7.99
CA ILE A 132 4.03 3.94 -7.26
C ILE A 132 3.71 2.71 -8.11
N PHE A 133 4.71 1.86 -8.36
CA PHE A 133 4.51 0.53 -8.90
C PHE A 133 4.40 -0.45 -7.73
N ALA A 134 3.19 -0.95 -7.49
CA ALA A 134 2.90 -1.92 -6.44
C ALA A 134 2.76 -3.31 -7.07
N ASN A 135 3.78 -4.14 -6.90
CA ASN A 135 3.87 -5.45 -7.52
C ASN A 135 3.62 -6.59 -6.53
N ASP A 136 2.93 -7.62 -6.98
CA ASP A 136 2.96 -8.94 -6.34
C ASP A 136 2.74 -10.03 -7.40
N VAL A 137 3.44 -11.15 -7.26
CA VAL A 137 3.36 -12.26 -8.21
C VAL A 137 2.13 -13.14 -7.98
N ILE A 138 1.48 -13.05 -6.80
CA ILE A 138 0.36 -13.91 -6.40
C ILE A 138 -0.98 -13.20 -6.66
N PRO A 139 -1.82 -13.69 -7.62
CA PRO A 139 -3.04 -13.01 -8.00
C PRO A 139 -4.05 -12.81 -6.87
N ASP A 140 -4.18 -13.77 -5.95
CA ASP A 140 -5.12 -13.65 -4.83
C ASP A 140 -4.68 -12.57 -3.82
N ARG A 141 -3.39 -12.40 -3.61
CA ARG A 141 -2.85 -11.31 -2.78
C ARG A 141 -3.09 -9.95 -3.44
N LEU A 142 -3.02 -9.87 -4.78
CA LEU A 142 -3.33 -8.64 -5.51
C LEU A 142 -4.79 -8.20 -5.33
N LYS A 143 -5.74 -9.12 -5.15
CA LYS A 143 -7.14 -8.76 -4.84
C LYS A 143 -7.24 -7.99 -3.53
N VAL A 144 -6.48 -8.39 -2.52
CA VAL A 144 -6.44 -7.71 -1.22
C VAL A 144 -5.76 -6.34 -1.34
N LEU A 145 -4.65 -6.25 -2.08
CA LEU A 145 -3.98 -4.98 -2.39
C LEU A 145 -4.95 -4.00 -3.05
N VAL A 146 -5.67 -4.44 -4.10
CA VAL A 146 -6.66 -3.63 -4.81
C VAL A 146 -7.79 -3.17 -3.88
N HIS A 147 -8.30 -4.05 -3.01
CA HIS A 147 -9.31 -3.69 -2.02
C HIS A 147 -8.82 -2.58 -1.09
N ASN A 148 -7.60 -2.66 -0.60
CA ASN A 148 -7.00 -1.65 0.27
C ASN A 148 -6.75 -0.32 -0.46
N ILE A 149 -6.29 -0.34 -1.71
CA ILE A 149 -6.17 0.84 -2.58
C ILE A 149 -7.51 1.56 -2.70
N GLU A 150 -8.58 0.83 -3.03
CA GLU A 150 -9.92 1.41 -3.16
C GLU A 150 -10.47 1.95 -1.86
N ARG A 151 -10.31 1.21 -0.76
CA ARG A 151 -10.82 1.60 0.56
C ARG A 151 -10.13 2.87 1.08
N LEU A 152 -8.81 2.94 0.90
CA LEU A 152 -8.01 4.08 1.37
C LEU A 152 -8.02 5.27 0.40
N GLY A 153 -8.54 5.11 -0.82
CA GLY A 153 -8.62 6.21 -1.80
C GLY A 153 -7.25 6.56 -2.41
N VAL A 154 -6.43 5.57 -2.69
CA VAL A 154 -5.10 5.77 -3.24
C VAL A 154 -5.17 5.87 -4.76
N LEU A 155 -4.63 6.94 -5.34
CA LEU A 155 -4.71 7.26 -6.76
C LEU A 155 -3.39 7.13 -7.52
N ASN A 156 -2.26 7.21 -6.85
CA ASN A 156 -0.94 7.23 -7.48
C ASN A 156 -0.30 5.83 -7.59
N ILE A 157 -1.11 4.76 -7.53
CA ILE A 157 -0.62 3.36 -7.63
C ILE A 157 -0.98 2.74 -8.99
N ALA A 158 0.03 2.18 -9.65
CA ALA A 158 -0.08 1.21 -10.73
C ALA A 158 0.15 -0.19 -10.14
N VAL A 159 -0.87 -1.05 -10.20
CA VAL A 159 -0.77 -2.45 -9.75
C VAL A 159 -0.17 -3.28 -10.86
N THR A 160 0.89 -4.02 -10.56
CA THR A 160 1.56 -4.93 -11.50
C THR A 160 1.55 -6.37 -10.97
N SER A 161 1.60 -7.33 -11.90
CA SER A 161 1.67 -8.76 -11.56
C SER A 161 2.76 -9.41 -12.38
N MET A 162 3.97 -9.36 -11.86
CA MET A 162 5.12 -9.97 -12.52
C MET A 162 6.14 -10.49 -11.51
N ASP A 163 7.04 -11.33 -11.97
CA ASP A 163 8.20 -11.73 -11.15
C ASP A 163 9.06 -10.51 -10.86
N GLY A 164 9.17 -10.15 -9.57
CA GLY A 164 9.92 -8.99 -9.09
C GLY A 164 11.38 -8.97 -9.55
N ASN A 165 11.97 -10.14 -9.81
CA ASN A 165 13.34 -10.27 -10.31
C ASN A 165 13.58 -9.62 -11.69
N ARG A 166 12.51 -9.31 -12.41
CA ARG A 166 12.57 -8.78 -13.79
C ARG A 166 12.57 -7.26 -13.87
N PHE A 167 12.17 -6.53 -12.80
CA PHE A 167 12.08 -5.06 -12.86
C PHE A 167 13.39 -4.40 -13.27
N GLY A 168 14.51 -4.83 -12.69
CA GLY A 168 15.82 -4.28 -13.00
C GLY A 168 16.27 -4.41 -14.47
N ASN A 169 15.69 -5.35 -15.19
CA ASN A 169 15.97 -5.54 -16.61
C ASN A 169 14.93 -4.83 -17.50
N ILE A 170 13.69 -4.70 -17.03
CA ILE A 170 12.58 -4.12 -17.81
C ILE A 170 12.52 -2.59 -17.65
N LEU A 171 12.73 -2.09 -16.43
CA LEU A 171 12.68 -0.68 -16.06
C LEU A 171 13.95 -0.29 -15.31
N PRO A 172 15.15 -0.35 -15.96
CA PRO A 172 16.41 -0.01 -15.31
C PRO A 172 16.50 1.49 -15.06
N GLU A 173 16.90 1.86 -13.82
CA GLU A 173 17.14 3.24 -13.39
C GLU A 173 15.98 4.22 -13.63
N ILE A 174 14.75 3.74 -13.46
CA ILE A 174 13.52 4.53 -13.60
C ILE A 174 13.06 5.13 -12.27
N PHE A 175 13.24 4.39 -11.17
CA PHE A 175 12.67 4.76 -9.88
C PHE A 175 13.63 5.60 -9.03
N ASP A 176 13.06 6.56 -8.31
CA ASP A 176 13.80 7.37 -7.33
C ASP A 176 14.06 6.56 -6.06
N ARG A 177 13.07 5.71 -5.69
CA ARG A 177 13.18 4.81 -4.53
C ARG A 177 12.61 3.44 -4.83
N ALA A 178 13.06 2.44 -4.05
CA ALA A 178 12.44 1.12 -4.03
C ALA A 178 12.27 0.59 -2.61
N LEU A 179 11.17 -0.10 -2.38
CA LEU A 179 10.92 -0.91 -1.19
C LEU A 179 11.00 -2.38 -1.55
N VAL A 180 11.81 -3.12 -0.81
CA VAL A 180 11.94 -4.57 -0.88
C VAL A 180 11.51 -5.15 0.46
N ASP A 181 10.19 -5.17 0.72
CA ASP A 181 9.63 -5.91 1.85
C ASP A 181 9.54 -7.38 1.46
N ALA A 182 10.67 -8.08 1.65
CA ALA A 182 10.89 -9.36 1.00
C ALA A 182 10.10 -10.51 1.65
N PRO A 183 9.57 -11.45 0.86
CA PRO A 183 9.04 -12.68 1.42
C PRO A 183 10.15 -13.41 2.20
N CYS A 184 9.85 -13.85 3.44
CA CYS A 184 10.83 -14.36 4.37
C CYS A 184 10.29 -15.54 5.19
N SER A 185 11.15 -16.13 6.01
CA SER A 185 10.81 -17.24 6.91
C SER A 185 9.94 -16.83 8.11
N ALA A 186 9.65 -15.54 8.27
CA ALA A 186 8.70 -14.98 9.23
C ALA A 186 8.96 -15.32 10.72
N LEU A 187 10.21 -15.56 11.10
CA LEU A 187 10.57 -15.92 12.47
C LEU A 187 10.22 -14.82 13.51
N GLY A 188 10.15 -13.55 13.08
CA GLY A 188 9.82 -12.42 13.94
C GLY A 188 8.33 -12.25 14.24
N ILE A 189 7.43 -12.96 13.53
CA ILE A 189 5.97 -12.83 13.65
C ILE A 189 5.25 -14.11 14.08
N ILE A 190 5.94 -15.04 14.70
CA ILE A 190 5.38 -16.34 15.14
C ILE A 190 4.14 -16.16 16.03
N SER A 191 4.08 -15.12 16.85
CA SER A 191 2.92 -14.83 17.69
C SER A 191 1.62 -14.64 16.88
N LYS A 192 1.72 -14.18 15.64
CA LYS A 192 0.58 -14.02 14.71
C LYS A 192 0.44 -15.17 13.73
N ALA A 193 1.52 -15.87 13.44
CA ALA A 193 1.61 -16.92 12.43
C ALA A 193 2.20 -18.22 13.02
N ASN A 194 1.48 -18.82 13.95
CA ASN A 194 1.89 -20.08 14.60
C ASN A 194 2.23 -21.20 13.61
N GLU A 195 1.71 -21.12 12.39
CA GLU A 195 2.01 -22.03 11.27
C GLU A 195 3.51 -22.05 10.92
N VAL A 196 4.23 -20.94 11.16
CA VAL A 196 5.69 -20.85 10.98
C VAL A 196 6.40 -21.95 11.75
N LEU A 197 5.94 -22.27 12.96
CA LEU A 197 6.47 -23.37 13.77
C LEU A 197 6.42 -24.72 13.05
N ASN A 198 5.52 -24.91 12.08
CA ASN A 198 5.32 -26.19 11.40
C ASN A 198 6.25 -26.39 10.21
N TRP A 199 6.65 -25.31 9.53
CA TRP A 199 7.43 -25.41 8.28
C TRP A 199 8.82 -24.76 8.34
N TRP A 200 9.15 -23.99 9.38
CA TRP A 200 10.46 -23.33 9.48
C TRP A 200 11.61 -24.34 9.52
N SER A 201 12.59 -24.13 8.66
CA SER A 201 13.81 -24.93 8.58
C SER A 201 14.95 -24.14 7.93
N GLU A 202 16.20 -24.55 8.15
CA GLU A 202 17.38 -23.94 7.52
C GLU A 202 17.33 -24.01 5.98
N ASN A 203 16.72 -25.06 5.41
CA ASN A 203 16.52 -25.17 3.97
C ASN A 203 15.56 -24.11 3.45
N GLU A 204 14.47 -23.84 4.16
CA GLU A 204 13.53 -22.77 3.82
C GLU A 204 14.19 -21.40 3.95
N VAL A 205 14.96 -21.16 5.01
CA VAL A 205 15.76 -19.93 5.19
C VAL A 205 16.66 -19.71 3.98
N LYS A 206 17.41 -20.73 3.54
CA LYS A 206 18.28 -20.66 2.37
C LYS A 206 17.50 -20.38 1.07
N ARG A 207 16.33 -20.99 0.91
CA ARG A 207 15.44 -20.75 -0.25
C ARG A 207 14.97 -19.31 -0.29
N PHE A 208 14.53 -18.76 0.85
CA PHE A 208 14.12 -17.36 0.96
C PHE A 208 15.28 -16.40 0.72
N SER A 209 16.44 -16.65 1.33
CA SER A 209 17.64 -15.82 1.14
C SER A 209 18.03 -15.68 -0.34
N ASN A 210 18.00 -16.76 -1.11
CA ASN A 210 18.26 -16.71 -2.55
C ASN A 210 17.25 -15.84 -3.31
N LYS A 211 15.94 -15.94 -2.97
CA LYS A 211 14.90 -15.13 -3.58
C LYS A 211 15.04 -13.64 -3.21
N GLN A 212 15.35 -13.37 -1.97
CA GLN A 212 15.58 -12.02 -1.44
C GLN A 212 16.76 -11.36 -2.14
N GLN A 213 17.85 -12.10 -2.34
CA GLN A 213 19.01 -11.64 -3.09
C GLN A 213 18.66 -11.21 -4.52
N GLN A 214 17.79 -11.98 -5.20
CA GLN A 214 17.34 -11.68 -6.56
C GLN A 214 16.45 -10.44 -6.58
N LEU A 215 15.51 -10.30 -5.63
CA LEU A 215 14.63 -9.14 -5.51
C LEU A 215 15.43 -7.87 -5.20
N LEU A 216 16.38 -7.92 -4.27
CA LEU A 216 17.23 -6.78 -3.95
C LEU A 216 18.10 -6.38 -5.16
N THR A 217 18.67 -7.35 -5.88
CA THR A 217 19.42 -7.09 -7.13
C THR A 217 18.55 -6.38 -8.15
N SER A 218 17.31 -6.83 -8.34
CA SER A 218 16.36 -6.21 -9.26
C SER A 218 16.02 -4.77 -8.85
N ALA A 219 15.78 -4.54 -7.57
CA ALA A 219 15.52 -3.20 -7.03
C ALA A 219 16.71 -2.25 -7.22
N ILE A 220 17.95 -2.70 -6.94
CA ILE A 220 19.17 -1.91 -7.16
C ILE A 220 19.32 -1.48 -8.62
N LYS A 221 19.05 -2.40 -9.56
CA LYS A 221 19.09 -2.08 -11.00
C LYS A 221 17.97 -1.13 -11.43
N SER A 222 16.80 -1.20 -10.79
CA SER A 222 15.63 -0.38 -11.14
C SER A 222 15.72 1.05 -10.64
N VAL A 223 16.50 1.30 -9.58
CA VAL A 223 16.63 2.61 -8.95
C VAL A 223 17.74 3.43 -9.64
N LYS A 224 17.49 4.73 -9.81
CA LYS A 224 18.44 5.71 -10.35
C LYS A 224 19.71 5.80 -9.49
N PRO A 225 20.85 6.23 -10.05
CA PRO A 225 21.99 6.68 -9.23
C PRO A 225 21.54 7.72 -8.20
N ASN A 226 22.09 7.65 -6.99
CA ASN A 226 21.70 8.42 -5.80
C ASN A 226 20.30 8.11 -5.22
N GLY A 227 19.55 7.19 -5.81
CA GLY A 227 18.25 6.75 -5.29
C GLY A 227 18.38 5.84 -4.07
N ILE A 228 17.28 5.68 -3.35
CA ILE A 228 17.21 4.97 -2.07
C ILE A 228 16.48 3.65 -2.23
N ILE A 229 17.03 2.60 -1.66
CA ILE A 229 16.38 1.30 -1.51
C ILE A 229 16.24 1.00 -0.01
N VAL A 230 15.05 0.61 0.42
CA VAL A 230 14.86 0.03 1.75
C VAL A 230 14.56 -1.46 1.60
N TYR A 231 15.42 -2.27 2.20
CA TYR A 231 15.22 -3.70 2.33
C TYR A 231 14.69 -4.00 3.72
N SER A 232 13.65 -4.84 3.82
CA SER A 232 13.08 -5.24 5.10
C SER A 232 12.56 -6.68 5.07
N THR A 233 12.57 -7.30 6.24
CA THR A 233 11.98 -8.63 6.48
C THR A 233 11.33 -8.69 7.86
N CYS A 234 10.34 -9.56 8.03
CA CYS A 234 9.80 -9.93 9.34
C CYS A 234 10.45 -11.19 9.91
N THR A 235 11.71 -11.48 9.56
CA THR A 235 12.50 -12.56 10.12
C THR A 235 13.73 -12.04 10.87
N LEU A 236 14.34 -12.90 11.69
CA LEU A 236 15.52 -12.58 12.48
C LEU A 236 16.77 -13.33 12.02
N THR A 237 16.67 -14.12 10.95
CA THR A 237 17.78 -14.92 10.45
C THR A 237 18.83 -14.06 9.75
N VAL A 238 20.11 -14.33 10.01
CA VAL A 238 21.23 -13.57 9.42
C VAL A 238 21.34 -13.84 7.93
N GLU A 239 21.01 -15.07 7.51
CA GLU A 239 21.04 -15.51 6.12
C GLU A 239 20.06 -14.73 5.23
N GLU A 240 18.91 -14.32 5.78
CA GLU A 240 17.87 -13.57 5.10
C GLU A 240 18.02 -12.04 5.25
N ASN A 241 18.92 -11.60 6.11
CA ASN A 241 19.13 -10.21 6.50
C ASN A 241 20.54 -9.74 6.11
N GLU A 242 21.48 -9.79 7.03
CA GLU A 242 22.84 -9.26 6.85
C GLU A 242 23.56 -9.90 5.66
N LEU A 243 23.47 -11.22 5.48
CA LEU A 243 24.16 -11.87 4.36
C LEU A 243 23.58 -11.47 3.00
N VAL A 244 22.30 -11.14 2.93
CA VAL A 244 21.69 -10.60 1.70
C VAL A 244 22.29 -9.21 1.39
N ILE A 245 22.39 -8.35 2.39
CA ILE A 245 22.95 -7.00 2.24
C ILE A 245 24.46 -7.07 1.94
N GLU A 246 25.20 -7.91 2.64
CA GLU A 246 26.65 -8.09 2.41
C GLU A 246 26.95 -8.55 0.98
N ASN A 247 26.16 -9.52 0.47
CA ASN A 247 26.31 -9.98 -0.91
C ASN A 247 26.00 -8.86 -1.92
N ALA A 248 25.06 -7.98 -1.63
CA ALA A 248 24.78 -6.82 -2.47
C ALA A 248 25.93 -5.79 -2.43
N LEU A 249 26.49 -5.50 -1.24
CA LEU A 249 27.66 -4.62 -1.07
C LEU A 249 28.89 -5.07 -1.86
N LYS A 250 29.08 -6.39 -1.99
CA LYS A 250 30.19 -6.95 -2.77
C LYS A 250 30.01 -6.84 -4.28
N LYS A 251 28.77 -6.69 -4.75
CA LYS A 251 28.43 -6.78 -6.20
C LYS A 251 28.04 -5.46 -6.85
N PHE A 252 27.54 -4.49 -6.07
CA PHE A 252 26.95 -3.29 -6.59
C PHE A 252 27.56 -2.03 -5.96
N PRO A 253 27.56 -0.89 -6.67
CA PRO A 253 27.95 0.39 -6.14
C PRO A 253 26.84 0.93 -5.21
N ILE A 254 26.86 0.50 -3.96
CA ILE A 254 25.88 0.86 -2.95
C ILE A 254 26.54 1.14 -1.60
N GLU A 255 25.87 1.97 -0.81
CA GLU A 255 26.24 2.28 0.56
C GLU A 255 25.05 2.08 1.51
N ILE A 256 25.31 1.69 2.76
CA ILE A 256 24.28 1.62 3.80
C ILE A 256 24.22 2.99 4.49
N GLU A 257 23.03 3.57 4.53
CA GLU A 257 22.71 4.78 5.28
C GLU A 257 22.23 4.46 6.69
N GLU A 258 22.56 5.31 7.64
CA GLU A 258 22.02 5.25 8.98
C GLU A 258 20.50 5.55 8.99
N ILE A 259 19.77 4.88 9.86
CA ILE A 259 18.35 5.08 10.09
C ILE A 259 18.18 5.56 11.53
N ASN A 260 17.58 6.73 11.70
CA ASN A 260 17.32 7.29 13.02
C ASN A 260 15.80 7.29 13.25
N PHE A 261 15.33 6.45 14.18
CA PHE A 261 13.97 6.49 14.67
C PHE A 261 13.92 7.10 16.08
N LYS A 262 12.96 7.98 16.32
CA LYS A 262 12.75 8.51 17.67
C LYS A 262 12.05 7.45 18.54
N ASN A 263 12.53 7.27 19.76
CA ASN A 263 11.88 6.43 20.78
C ASN A 263 11.61 4.98 20.36
N ILE A 264 12.53 4.41 19.55
CA ILE A 264 12.54 2.99 19.20
C ILE A 264 13.81 2.36 19.73
N ASP A 265 13.67 1.34 20.58
CA ASP A 265 14.78 0.50 21.02
C ASP A 265 15.06 -0.58 19.96
N PHE A 266 16.20 -0.47 19.30
CA PHE A 266 16.65 -1.39 18.27
C PHE A 266 18.13 -1.75 18.46
N ASP A 267 18.53 -2.85 17.88
CA ASP A 267 19.93 -3.26 17.80
C ASP A 267 20.51 -3.00 16.42
N GLU A 268 21.82 -2.80 16.39
CA GLU A 268 22.60 -2.75 15.15
C GLU A 268 22.58 -4.13 14.45
N GLY A 269 22.87 -4.14 13.15
CA GLY A 269 23.07 -5.36 12.39
C GLY A 269 24.27 -6.18 12.89
N ILE A 270 24.16 -7.47 12.73
CA ILE A 270 25.18 -8.44 13.16
C ILE A 270 26.39 -8.38 12.21
N THR A 271 27.59 -8.25 12.79
CA THR A 271 28.88 -8.21 12.04
C THR A 271 29.76 -9.43 12.33
N ILE A 272 29.38 -10.33 13.24
CA ILE A 272 30.06 -11.60 13.47
C ILE A 272 29.02 -12.70 13.46
N TYR A 273 29.15 -13.69 12.59
CA TYR A 273 28.24 -14.81 12.48
C TYR A 273 28.98 -16.11 12.13
N ASP A 274 28.74 -17.18 12.89
CA ASP A 274 29.43 -18.48 12.77
C ASP A 274 30.98 -18.30 12.69
N ASP A 275 31.55 -17.47 13.58
CA ASP A 275 32.99 -17.11 13.65
C ASP A 275 33.53 -16.37 12.40
N ILE A 276 32.63 -15.90 11.50
CA ILE A 276 33.01 -15.16 10.31
C ILE A 276 32.76 -13.67 10.56
N GLN A 277 33.77 -12.86 10.29
CA GLN A 277 33.63 -11.39 10.28
C GLN A 277 32.92 -10.96 9.01
N LEU A 278 31.76 -10.30 9.15
CA LEU A 278 31.00 -9.66 8.09
C LEU A 278 31.43 -8.20 7.92
N ASP A 279 30.90 -7.55 6.89
CA ASP A 279 31.20 -6.15 6.61
C ASP A 279 30.74 -5.23 7.77
N GLU A 280 31.64 -4.40 8.29
CA GLU A 280 31.37 -3.48 9.41
C GLU A 280 30.26 -2.45 9.12
N ARG A 281 30.02 -2.14 7.86
CA ARG A 281 28.92 -1.25 7.45
C ARG A 281 27.55 -1.79 7.81
N LEU A 282 27.41 -3.09 8.05
CA LEU A 282 26.17 -3.73 8.47
C LEU A 282 25.66 -3.23 9.84
N LYS A 283 26.52 -2.66 10.68
CA LYS A 283 26.13 -1.97 11.93
C LYS A 283 25.10 -0.86 11.71
N LYS A 284 25.03 -0.28 10.51
CA LYS A 284 24.05 0.74 10.16
C LYS A 284 22.65 0.17 9.87
N THR A 285 22.50 -1.14 9.76
CA THR A 285 21.19 -1.77 9.64
C THR A 285 20.53 -1.93 11.01
N ILE A 286 19.22 -2.13 11.03
CA ILE A 286 18.44 -2.16 12.25
C ILE A 286 17.81 -3.53 12.44
N ARG A 287 17.93 -4.06 13.68
CA ARG A 287 17.22 -5.22 14.19
C ARG A 287 16.25 -4.83 15.28
N ILE A 288 14.98 -5.15 15.10
CA ILE A 288 13.93 -4.95 16.09
C ILE A 288 13.59 -6.29 16.71
N TYR A 289 13.77 -6.40 18.02
CA TYR A 289 13.41 -7.58 18.78
C TYR A 289 12.13 -7.33 19.59
N PRO A 290 11.12 -8.23 19.52
CA PRO A 290 9.85 -8.06 20.24
C PRO A 290 9.98 -7.80 21.74
N PHE A 291 10.99 -8.39 22.40
CA PHE A 291 11.21 -8.21 23.84
C PHE A 291 11.79 -6.85 24.21
N LYS A 292 12.32 -6.08 23.26
CA LYS A 292 12.81 -4.70 23.47
C LYS A 292 11.75 -3.66 23.09
N PHE A 293 11.02 -3.89 22.03
CA PHE A 293 10.17 -2.86 21.45
C PHE A 293 8.69 -3.30 21.37
N ASN A 294 8.20 -4.19 22.14
CA ASN A 294 6.80 -4.62 22.19
C ASN A 294 6.05 -4.53 20.82
N SER A 295 6.70 -4.99 19.76
CA SER A 295 6.18 -5.06 18.40
C SER A 295 6.64 -6.37 17.76
N GLU A 296 6.42 -6.57 16.46
CA GLU A 296 6.94 -7.74 15.74
C GLU A 296 8.45 -7.62 15.54
N GLY A 297 9.14 -8.78 15.46
CA GLY A 297 10.54 -8.82 15.06
C GLY A 297 10.72 -8.38 13.61
N PHE A 298 11.71 -7.52 13.37
CA PHE A 298 11.91 -6.93 12.05
C PHE A 298 13.40 -6.65 11.79
N PHE A 299 13.76 -6.63 10.49
CA PHE A 299 15.06 -6.15 10.01
C PHE A 299 14.85 -5.06 8.97
N ILE A 300 15.68 -4.01 9.01
CA ILE A 300 15.61 -2.90 8.07
C ILE A 300 17.03 -2.46 7.67
N ALA A 301 17.28 -2.37 6.36
CA ALA A 301 18.48 -1.77 5.80
C ALA A 301 18.11 -0.67 4.81
N LYS A 302 18.65 0.53 4.99
CA LYS A 302 18.52 1.65 4.08
C LYS A 302 19.77 1.77 3.24
N ILE A 303 19.63 1.72 1.94
CA ILE A 303 20.71 1.60 0.97
C ILE A 303 20.62 2.75 -0.02
N ARG A 304 21.75 3.43 -0.26
CA ARG A 304 21.90 4.39 -1.37
C ARG A 304 22.64 3.71 -2.50
N LYS A 305 22.11 3.82 -3.72
CA LYS A 305 22.84 3.48 -4.93
C LYS A 305 23.78 4.64 -5.28
N THR A 306 25.07 4.39 -5.41
CA THR A 306 26.08 5.46 -5.59
C THR A 306 26.44 5.70 -7.06
N ASP A 307 26.24 4.70 -7.93
CA ASP A 307 26.58 4.80 -9.36
C ASP A 307 25.64 3.97 -10.24
N THR A 308 25.71 4.17 -11.56
CA THR A 308 24.94 3.40 -12.53
C THR A 308 25.31 1.91 -12.53
N THR A 309 24.29 1.08 -12.70
CA THR A 309 24.45 -0.37 -12.89
C THR A 309 24.11 -0.80 -14.32
N VAL A 310 23.74 0.16 -15.17
CA VAL A 310 23.34 -0.09 -16.57
C VAL A 310 24.56 0.04 -17.47
N THR A 311 24.92 -1.04 -18.17
CA THR A 311 25.82 -0.97 -19.29
C THR A 311 25.01 -0.75 -20.57
N ARG A 312 25.45 0.17 -21.47
CA ARG A 312 24.74 0.50 -22.72
C ARG A 312 24.35 -0.70 -23.59
N THR A 313 24.97 -1.85 -23.36
CA THR A 313 24.74 -3.09 -24.13
C THR A 313 23.61 -3.98 -23.57
N THR A 314 23.25 -3.85 -22.30
CA THR A 314 22.24 -4.71 -21.66
C THR A 314 20.80 -4.26 -21.94
N ALA A 315 20.57 -2.96 -22.14
CA ALA A 315 19.23 -2.41 -22.34
C ALA A 315 18.53 -2.90 -23.65
N LEU A 316 19.28 -3.34 -24.66
CA LEU A 316 18.71 -3.72 -25.96
C LEU A 316 18.52 -5.23 -26.16
N ASN A 317 19.24 -6.08 -25.45
CA ASN A 317 19.21 -7.53 -25.68
C ASN A 317 18.15 -8.28 -24.87
N ASP A 318 17.76 -7.79 -23.72
CA ASP A 318 16.76 -8.44 -22.85
C ASP A 318 15.31 -8.24 -23.31
N PHE A 319 15.07 -7.29 -24.23
CA PHE A 319 13.74 -7.01 -24.79
C PHE A 319 13.20 -8.09 -25.76
N LYS A 320 14.05 -9.04 -26.20
CA LYS A 320 13.62 -10.18 -27.05
C LYS A 320 12.78 -11.22 -26.30
N ILE A 321 12.57 -11.07 -24.99
CA ILE A 321 11.94 -12.10 -24.13
C ILE A 321 10.42 -11.92 -23.98
N LEU A 322 9.86 -10.79 -24.42
CA LEU A 322 8.40 -10.62 -24.44
C LEU A 322 7.84 -11.17 -25.77
N PRO A 323 6.89 -12.13 -25.74
CA PRO A 323 6.32 -12.67 -26.95
C PRO A 323 5.72 -11.55 -27.79
N SER A 324 6.04 -11.50 -29.07
CA SER A 324 5.43 -10.63 -30.06
C SER A 324 3.94 -10.94 -30.13
N GLN A 325 3.12 -10.25 -29.38
CA GLN A 325 1.67 -10.23 -29.59
C GLN A 325 1.32 -9.00 -30.40
N LYS A 326 0.40 -9.21 -31.36
CA LYS A 326 -0.23 -8.23 -32.23
C LYS A 326 -0.38 -6.87 -31.60
N GLU A 327 -0.28 -5.80 -32.39
CA GLU A 327 -0.55 -4.39 -32.03
C GLU A 327 -1.59 -4.29 -30.91
N SER A 328 -1.11 -4.10 -29.68
CA SER A 328 -2.00 -3.89 -28.55
C SER A 328 -2.52 -2.47 -28.67
N THR A 329 -3.81 -2.33 -28.91
CA THR A 329 -4.53 -1.09 -28.61
C THR A 329 -4.09 -0.60 -27.23
N ASP A 330 -3.74 0.68 -27.11
CA ASP A 330 -3.29 1.28 -25.84
C ASP A 330 -4.27 0.96 -24.70
N LYS A 331 -3.87 0.01 -23.86
CA LYS A 331 -4.70 -0.46 -22.72
C LYS A 331 -5.05 0.68 -21.76
N PHE A 332 -4.14 1.63 -21.63
CA PHE A 332 -4.28 2.80 -20.80
C PHE A 332 -4.03 4.08 -21.63
N LYS A 333 -4.98 4.46 -22.50
CA LYS A 333 -4.98 5.79 -23.09
C LYS A 333 -5.33 6.79 -21.99
N LEU A 334 -4.33 7.51 -21.49
CA LEU A 334 -4.54 8.54 -20.46
C LEU A 334 -5.11 9.80 -21.07
N LEU A 335 -6.12 10.35 -20.41
CA LEU A 335 -6.90 11.51 -20.78
C LEU A 335 -6.78 12.56 -19.68
N THR A 336 -6.79 13.85 -20.07
CA THR A 336 -6.96 14.97 -19.15
C THR A 336 -8.46 15.33 -19.05
N TYR A 337 -8.83 16.13 -18.07
CA TYR A 337 -10.21 16.61 -17.88
C TYR A 337 -10.77 17.37 -19.11
N GLU A 338 -9.91 17.94 -19.95
CA GLU A 338 -10.30 18.64 -21.20
C GLU A 338 -10.71 17.68 -22.33
N SER A 339 -10.41 16.38 -22.21
CA SER A 339 -10.66 15.39 -23.26
C SER A 339 -12.15 15.22 -23.52
N GLN A 340 -12.56 15.34 -24.80
CA GLN A 340 -13.98 15.26 -25.20
C GLN A 340 -14.65 13.96 -24.79
N GLU A 341 -13.88 12.84 -24.77
CA GLU A 341 -14.37 11.51 -24.46
C GLU A 341 -14.95 11.35 -23.05
N ILE A 342 -14.51 12.18 -22.10
CA ILE A 342 -14.94 12.10 -20.69
C ILE A 342 -15.67 13.35 -20.21
N ARG A 343 -15.66 14.42 -20.98
CA ARG A 343 -16.17 15.74 -20.57
C ARG A 343 -17.65 15.69 -20.17
N SER A 344 -18.47 14.98 -20.92
CA SER A 344 -19.91 14.83 -20.59
C SER A 344 -20.13 14.14 -19.24
N ALA A 345 -19.29 13.15 -18.92
CA ALA A 345 -19.36 12.44 -17.64
C ALA A 345 -18.90 13.32 -16.47
N LEU A 346 -17.81 14.08 -16.64
CA LEU A 346 -17.31 14.98 -15.61
C LEU A 346 -18.29 16.12 -15.33
N ASN A 347 -18.86 16.74 -16.38
CA ASN A 347 -19.90 17.76 -16.24
C ASN A 347 -21.12 17.20 -15.51
N PHE A 348 -21.59 15.99 -15.90
CA PHE A 348 -22.68 15.33 -15.20
C PHE A 348 -22.41 15.15 -13.70
N LEU A 349 -21.19 14.70 -13.34
CA LEU A 349 -20.82 14.50 -11.94
C LEU A 349 -20.68 15.83 -11.19
N SER A 350 -20.13 16.86 -11.83
CA SER A 350 -20.04 18.21 -11.28
C SER A 350 -21.42 18.78 -10.98
N ASP A 351 -22.35 18.74 -11.93
CA ASP A 351 -23.70 19.27 -11.77
C ASP A 351 -24.48 18.52 -10.70
N LYS A 352 -24.42 17.17 -10.73
CA LYS A 352 -25.17 16.31 -9.81
C LYS A 352 -24.68 16.38 -8.38
N PHE A 353 -23.37 16.37 -8.16
CA PHE A 353 -22.81 16.34 -6.83
C PHE A 353 -22.28 17.68 -6.34
N GLY A 354 -22.36 18.74 -7.16
CA GLY A 354 -21.86 20.07 -6.84
C GLY A 354 -20.34 20.12 -6.70
N ILE A 355 -19.63 19.28 -7.47
CA ILE A 355 -18.17 19.23 -7.48
C ILE A 355 -17.66 20.34 -8.40
N ASP A 356 -16.77 21.19 -7.89
CA ASP A 356 -16.11 22.21 -8.70
C ASP A 356 -15.28 21.58 -9.82
N GLU A 357 -15.41 22.07 -11.05
CA GLU A 357 -14.74 21.50 -12.22
C GLU A 357 -13.20 21.53 -12.10
N SER A 358 -12.63 22.51 -11.38
CA SER A 358 -11.19 22.63 -11.16
C SER A 358 -10.61 21.44 -10.41
N ILE A 359 -11.43 20.68 -9.68
CA ILE A 359 -10.99 19.46 -8.99
C ILE A 359 -10.52 18.40 -9.97
N TRP A 360 -11.10 18.34 -11.17
CA TRP A 360 -10.77 17.34 -12.17
C TRP A 360 -9.38 17.53 -12.79
N GLU A 361 -8.81 18.75 -12.72
CA GLU A 361 -7.45 19.05 -13.19
C GLU A 361 -6.37 18.25 -12.46
N LYS A 362 -6.65 17.77 -11.24
CA LYS A 362 -5.73 17.02 -10.41
C LYS A 362 -5.56 15.56 -10.83
N PHE A 363 -6.38 15.09 -11.80
CA PHE A 363 -6.47 13.68 -12.15
C PHE A 363 -6.17 13.40 -13.62
N ALA A 364 -5.58 12.24 -13.86
CA ALA A 364 -5.58 11.59 -15.15
C ALA A 364 -6.72 10.57 -15.22
N PHE A 365 -7.28 10.38 -16.40
CA PHE A 365 -8.41 9.48 -16.61
C PHE A 365 -8.08 8.44 -17.68
N HIS A 366 -8.76 7.31 -17.64
CA HIS A 366 -8.81 6.35 -18.74
C HIS A 366 -10.17 5.66 -18.79
N ILE A 367 -10.53 5.21 -19.98
CA ILE A 367 -11.80 4.53 -20.23
C ILE A 367 -11.54 3.03 -20.33
N LYS A 368 -12.32 2.24 -19.61
CA LYS A 368 -12.32 0.78 -19.71
C LYS A 368 -13.75 0.31 -19.88
N ALA A 369 -14.10 -0.12 -21.09
CA ALA A 369 -15.48 -0.45 -21.47
C ALA A 369 -16.43 0.73 -21.19
N ASP A 370 -17.43 0.54 -20.33
CA ASP A 370 -18.43 1.55 -19.93
C ASP A 370 -18.06 2.28 -18.62
N GLU A 371 -16.80 2.19 -18.18
CA GLU A 371 -16.30 2.76 -16.93
C GLU A 371 -15.24 3.82 -17.18
N ILE A 372 -15.29 4.90 -16.42
CA ILE A 372 -14.22 5.88 -16.29
C ILE A 372 -13.45 5.60 -15.00
N TRP A 373 -12.14 5.55 -15.13
CA TRP A 373 -11.19 5.39 -14.04
C TRP A 373 -10.37 6.65 -13.90
N PHE A 374 -9.93 6.97 -12.70
CA PHE A 374 -9.09 8.12 -12.43
C PHE A 374 -7.89 7.76 -11.54
N SER A 375 -6.81 8.47 -11.74
CA SER A 375 -5.52 8.29 -11.06
C SER A 375 -4.84 9.63 -10.86
N SER A 376 -3.65 9.66 -10.22
CA SER A 376 -2.84 10.87 -10.16
C SER A 376 -2.53 11.40 -11.57
N ILE A 377 -2.55 12.72 -11.74
CA ILE A 377 -2.14 13.40 -12.97
C ILE A 377 -0.69 13.07 -13.36
N ASP A 378 0.16 12.74 -12.38
CA ASP A 378 1.58 12.43 -12.59
C ASP A 378 1.82 11.21 -13.50
N PHE A 379 0.82 10.34 -13.68
CA PHE A 379 0.90 9.24 -14.65
C PHE A 379 1.02 9.74 -16.09
N ILE A 380 0.43 10.89 -16.45
CA ILE A 380 0.56 11.47 -17.79
C ILE A 380 2.04 11.76 -18.06
N ASN A 381 2.71 12.44 -17.12
CA ASN A 381 4.12 12.76 -17.25
C ASN A 381 4.98 11.49 -17.26
N PHE A 382 4.67 10.54 -16.39
CA PHE A 382 5.41 9.27 -16.32
C PHE A 382 5.34 8.48 -17.64
N PHE A 383 4.18 8.36 -18.28
CA PHE A 383 4.02 7.65 -19.55
C PHE A 383 4.62 8.42 -20.74
N SER A 384 4.64 9.76 -20.69
CA SER A 384 5.09 10.60 -21.80
C SER A 384 6.56 11.02 -21.73
N SER A 385 7.23 10.85 -20.57
CA SER A 385 8.63 11.23 -20.42
C SER A 385 9.57 10.30 -21.16
N ASP A 386 10.59 10.88 -21.79
CA ASP A 386 11.76 10.16 -22.25
C ASP A 386 12.72 9.94 -21.06
N ASP A 387 13.17 8.72 -20.89
CA ASP A 387 14.17 8.36 -19.89
C ASP A 387 15.52 8.10 -20.57
N THR A 388 16.59 8.30 -19.83
CA THR A 388 17.95 8.08 -20.35
C THR A 388 18.23 6.64 -20.77
N THR A 389 17.44 5.70 -20.27
CA THR A 389 17.64 4.25 -20.44
C THR A 389 16.62 3.59 -21.40
N ILE A 390 15.42 4.16 -21.54
CA ILE A 390 14.31 3.59 -22.33
C ILE A 390 13.63 4.71 -23.10
N ASN A 391 13.44 4.55 -24.43
CA ASN A 391 12.67 5.52 -25.21
C ASN A 391 11.18 5.44 -24.85
N ARG A 392 10.47 6.56 -25.03
CA ARG A 392 9.06 6.74 -24.68
C ARG A 392 8.13 5.64 -25.25
N ASN A 393 8.26 5.31 -26.53
CA ASN A 393 7.37 4.34 -27.17
C ASN A 393 7.53 2.93 -26.61
N LEU A 394 8.79 2.52 -26.37
CA LEU A 394 9.09 1.24 -25.75
C LEU A 394 8.60 1.18 -24.30
N LYS A 395 8.81 2.26 -23.55
CA LYS A 395 8.31 2.40 -22.18
C LYS A 395 6.80 2.26 -22.12
N ALA A 396 6.05 3.00 -22.95
CA ALA A 396 4.60 2.92 -23.00
C ALA A 396 4.11 1.51 -23.36
N HIS A 397 4.76 0.84 -24.34
CA HIS A 397 4.43 -0.52 -24.71
C HIS A 397 4.62 -1.51 -23.54
N LEU A 398 5.78 -1.44 -22.86
CA LEU A 398 6.08 -2.30 -21.70
C LEU A 398 5.09 -2.08 -20.57
N LEU A 399 4.79 -0.82 -20.24
CA LEU A 399 3.86 -0.48 -19.18
C LEU A 399 2.46 -1.01 -19.44
N ASN A 400 1.97 -0.92 -20.68
CA ASN A 400 0.70 -1.51 -21.08
C ASN A 400 0.63 -3.03 -20.89
N GLN A 401 1.76 -3.73 -20.95
CA GLN A 401 1.82 -5.17 -20.72
C GLN A 401 1.84 -5.55 -19.25
N ILE A 402 2.61 -4.83 -18.42
CA ILE A 402 2.85 -5.20 -17.01
C ILE A 402 1.80 -4.65 -16.05
N ILE A 403 1.20 -3.47 -16.36
CA ILE A 403 0.18 -2.87 -15.48
C ILE A 403 -1.13 -3.64 -15.63
N GLN A 404 -1.64 -4.13 -14.52
CA GLN A 404 -2.93 -4.80 -14.42
C GLN A 404 -4.06 -3.82 -14.12
N ARG A 405 -3.75 -2.79 -13.32
CA ARG A 405 -4.70 -1.79 -12.89
C ARG A 405 -4.01 -0.45 -12.62
N LEU A 406 -4.70 0.63 -12.97
CA LEU A 406 -4.28 2.00 -12.74
C LEU A 406 -5.39 2.77 -12.03
N GLY A 407 -5.06 3.36 -10.88
CA GLY A 407 -6.01 4.17 -10.11
C GLY A 407 -7.25 3.40 -9.61
N ILE A 408 -8.35 4.13 -9.41
CA ILE A 408 -9.64 3.60 -8.94
C ILE A 408 -10.78 3.99 -9.90
N LYS A 409 -11.89 3.25 -9.84
CA LYS A 409 -13.06 3.56 -10.66
C LYS A 409 -13.71 4.86 -10.20
N LEU A 410 -13.89 5.80 -11.11
CA LEU A 410 -14.66 7.03 -10.88
C LEU A 410 -16.16 6.76 -11.04
N ALA A 411 -16.58 6.37 -12.23
CA ALA A 411 -17.98 6.17 -12.54
C ALA A 411 -18.20 5.11 -13.63
N LYS A 412 -19.44 4.63 -13.71
CA LYS A 412 -19.88 3.70 -14.75
C LYS A 412 -21.06 4.31 -15.50
N HIS A 413 -21.04 4.24 -16.83
CA HIS A 413 -22.17 4.60 -17.68
C HIS A 413 -23.30 3.56 -17.50
N VAL A 414 -24.53 4.01 -17.25
CA VAL A 414 -25.64 3.09 -16.95
C VAL A 414 -26.68 3.05 -18.07
N LYS A 415 -27.27 4.17 -18.40
CA LYS A 415 -28.26 4.33 -19.51
C LYS A 415 -28.42 5.82 -19.85
N LYS A 416 -28.68 6.14 -21.12
CA LYS A 416 -28.79 7.50 -21.62
C LYS A 416 -27.55 8.30 -21.15
N GLU A 417 -27.69 9.51 -20.72
CA GLU A 417 -26.57 10.34 -20.22
C GLU A 417 -26.33 10.23 -18.71
N ARG A 418 -26.64 9.06 -18.08
CA ARG A 418 -26.53 8.85 -16.64
C ARG A 418 -25.28 8.09 -16.27
N TRP A 419 -24.56 8.62 -15.29
CA TRP A 419 -23.35 8.02 -14.72
C TRP A 419 -23.56 7.63 -13.26
N LYS A 420 -23.19 6.43 -12.92
CA LYS A 420 -23.16 5.94 -11.54
C LYS A 420 -21.75 6.12 -10.98
N ILE A 421 -21.59 7.04 -10.03
CA ILE A 421 -20.33 7.23 -9.32
C ILE A 421 -20.04 6.01 -8.40
N SER A 422 -18.78 5.64 -8.26
CA SER A 422 -18.40 4.53 -7.37
C SER A 422 -18.39 4.96 -5.91
N THR A 423 -18.61 4.00 -5.01
CA THR A 423 -18.51 4.24 -3.56
C THR A 423 -17.14 4.76 -3.15
N SER A 424 -16.06 4.18 -3.70
CA SER A 424 -14.68 4.60 -3.38
C SER A 424 -14.40 6.03 -3.87
N ALA A 425 -14.89 6.39 -5.05
CA ALA A 425 -14.76 7.76 -5.57
C ALA A 425 -15.55 8.76 -4.71
N LEU A 426 -16.80 8.44 -4.33
CA LEU A 426 -17.59 9.29 -3.43
C LEU A 426 -16.91 9.50 -2.08
N GLN A 427 -16.33 8.45 -1.50
CA GLN A 427 -15.61 8.54 -0.23
C GLN A 427 -14.33 9.39 -0.34
N LEU A 428 -13.63 9.35 -1.48
CA LEU A 428 -12.45 10.17 -1.71
C LEU A 428 -12.81 11.63 -2.02
N LEU A 429 -13.86 11.83 -2.84
CA LEU A 429 -14.33 13.15 -3.23
C LEU A 429 -15.28 13.79 -2.20
N ALA A 430 -15.52 13.14 -1.06
CA ALA A 430 -16.45 13.59 -0.04
C ALA A 430 -16.31 15.08 0.35
N PRO A 431 -15.09 15.67 0.50
CA PRO A 431 -14.92 17.09 0.81
C PRO A 431 -15.46 18.04 -0.28
N TYR A 432 -15.63 17.55 -1.49
CA TYR A 432 -16.07 18.35 -2.68
C TYR A 432 -17.51 18.07 -3.08
N VAL A 433 -18.21 17.17 -2.37
CA VAL A 433 -19.60 16.78 -2.67
C VAL A 433 -20.56 17.64 -1.86
N HIS A 434 -21.30 18.54 -2.52
CA HIS A 434 -22.17 19.52 -1.88
C HIS A 434 -23.65 19.38 -2.25
N LYS A 435 -23.99 18.58 -3.29
CA LYS A 435 -25.38 18.35 -3.75
C LYS A 435 -25.70 16.85 -3.75
N ASN A 436 -26.97 16.54 -3.82
CA ASN A 436 -27.50 15.15 -3.83
C ASN A 436 -26.89 14.29 -2.72
N VAL A 437 -26.94 14.82 -1.52
CA VAL A 437 -26.46 14.19 -0.30
C VAL A 437 -27.63 13.98 0.66
N ILE A 438 -27.63 12.84 1.31
CA ILE A 438 -28.51 12.57 2.44
C ILE A 438 -27.68 12.19 3.66
N ASP A 439 -27.99 12.80 4.77
CA ASP A 439 -27.40 12.47 6.09
C ASP A 439 -28.38 11.56 6.83
N LEU A 440 -27.91 10.38 7.24
CA LEU A 440 -28.67 9.46 8.05
C LEU A 440 -28.69 9.90 9.51
N GLU A 441 -29.85 9.83 10.14
CA GLU A 441 -30.03 10.28 11.53
C GLU A 441 -29.78 9.18 12.57
N ASN A 442 -29.92 7.94 12.17
CA ASN A 442 -29.81 6.81 13.09
C ASN A 442 -28.92 5.68 12.59
N GLU A 443 -28.38 4.93 13.54
CA GLU A 443 -27.45 3.83 13.30
C GLU A 443 -28.07 2.65 12.55
N ASN A 444 -29.35 2.36 12.80
CA ASN A 444 -30.01 1.24 12.17
C ASN A 444 -30.08 1.44 10.64
N ASP A 445 -30.35 2.66 10.20
CA ASP A 445 -30.36 2.99 8.77
C ASP A 445 -28.96 2.89 8.15
N ALA A 446 -27.93 3.32 8.89
CA ALA A 446 -26.55 3.14 8.45
C ALA A 446 -26.22 1.65 8.30
N LYS A 447 -26.60 0.78 9.24
CA LYS A 447 -26.43 -0.68 9.17
C LYS A 447 -27.19 -1.28 7.98
N ILE A 448 -28.45 -0.88 7.78
CA ILE A 448 -29.25 -1.33 6.61
C ILE A 448 -28.55 -0.94 5.31
N PHE A 449 -28.08 0.31 5.21
CA PHE A 449 -27.39 0.79 4.00
C PHE A 449 -26.08 0.05 3.74
N LEU A 450 -25.26 -0.14 4.77
CA LEU A 450 -23.97 -0.84 4.68
C LEU A 450 -24.12 -2.32 4.32
N ASN A 451 -25.22 -2.93 4.70
CA ASN A 451 -25.57 -4.31 4.31
C ASN A 451 -26.15 -4.42 2.89
N GLY A 452 -26.34 -3.30 2.19
CA GLY A 452 -26.87 -3.29 0.82
C GLY A 452 -28.41 -3.25 0.75
N GLY A 453 -29.07 -2.87 1.84
CA GLY A 453 -30.52 -2.76 1.95
C GLY A 453 -31.11 -1.49 1.31
N ILE A 454 -32.40 -1.27 1.56
CA ILE A 454 -33.19 -0.12 1.09
C ILE A 454 -33.59 0.70 2.31
N LEU A 455 -33.25 1.98 2.30
CA LEU A 455 -33.67 2.96 3.28
C LEU A 455 -35.10 3.40 2.93
N LYS A 456 -36.04 3.14 3.82
CA LYS A 456 -37.44 3.52 3.66
C LYS A 456 -37.68 4.89 4.34
N ASN A 457 -38.69 5.62 3.85
CA ASN A 457 -39.15 6.89 4.47
C ASN A 457 -38.17 8.08 4.43
N TYR A 458 -37.21 8.07 3.52
CA TYR A 458 -36.37 9.22 3.27
C TYR A 458 -37.02 10.13 2.21
N ASN A 459 -37.60 11.25 2.68
CA ASN A 459 -38.22 12.28 1.84
C ASN A 459 -37.20 13.38 1.53
N GLY A 460 -36.44 13.21 0.46
CA GLY A 460 -35.63 14.28 -0.14
C GLY A 460 -36.23 14.70 -1.49
N ASN A 461 -35.94 15.90 -1.95
CA ASN A 461 -36.27 16.36 -3.30
C ASN A 461 -35.39 15.68 -4.36
N PHE A 462 -35.40 14.33 -4.38
CA PHE A 462 -34.63 13.55 -5.34
C PHE A 462 -35.54 12.94 -6.39
N GLU A 463 -35.11 12.92 -7.64
CA GLU A 463 -35.84 12.27 -8.72
C GLU A 463 -35.61 10.76 -8.73
N LEU A 464 -36.65 10.05 -9.18
CA LEU A 464 -36.56 8.58 -9.36
C LEU A 464 -35.44 8.19 -10.32
N GLY A 465 -34.57 7.28 -9.88
CA GLY A 465 -33.42 6.80 -10.64
C GLY A 465 -32.16 7.65 -10.48
N GLU A 466 -32.16 8.66 -9.63
CA GLU A 466 -30.95 9.43 -9.30
C GLU A 466 -29.99 8.65 -8.41
N TYR A 467 -28.70 8.93 -8.58
CA TYR A 467 -27.64 8.49 -7.69
C TYR A 467 -27.30 9.62 -6.71
N ILE A 468 -27.25 9.27 -5.43
CA ILE A 468 -27.01 10.22 -4.33
C ILE A 468 -25.88 9.72 -3.43
N ALA A 469 -25.23 10.65 -2.73
CA ALA A 469 -24.29 10.33 -1.66
C ALA A 469 -25.05 10.09 -0.36
N VAL A 470 -24.75 9.02 0.34
CA VAL A 470 -25.33 8.71 1.66
C VAL A 470 -24.23 8.87 2.71
N ARG A 471 -24.50 9.70 3.73
CA ARG A 471 -23.59 9.97 4.86
C ARG A 471 -24.20 9.55 6.19
N PHE A 472 -23.34 9.26 7.14
CA PHE A 472 -23.71 9.09 8.55
C PHE A 472 -22.58 9.64 9.42
N SER A 473 -22.91 10.41 10.45
CA SER A 473 -21.94 11.07 11.33
C SER A 473 -20.82 11.82 10.59
N GLY A 474 -21.17 12.49 9.47
CA GLY A 474 -20.21 13.21 8.62
C GLY A 474 -19.35 12.34 7.70
N ILE A 475 -19.47 11.01 7.76
CA ILE A 475 -18.73 10.07 6.90
C ILE A 475 -19.59 9.67 5.69
N THR A 476 -19.05 9.79 4.49
CA THR A 476 -19.69 9.26 3.29
C THR A 476 -19.61 7.73 3.28
N LEU A 477 -20.76 7.07 3.43
CA LEU A 477 -20.87 5.62 3.39
C LEU A 477 -20.76 5.10 1.96
N GLY A 478 -21.38 5.78 1.00
CA GLY A 478 -21.33 5.39 -0.40
C GLY A 478 -22.46 5.95 -1.25
N CYS A 479 -22.67 5.31 -2.42
CA CYS A 479 -23.67 5.68 -3.39
C CYS A 479 -25.02 5.00 -3.08
N GLY A 480 -26.11 5.76 -3.09
CA GLY A 480 -27.49 5.29 -3.06
C GLY A 480 -28.18 5.52 -4.40
N LEU A 481 -29.18 4.69 -4.75
CA LEU A 481 -30.06 4.84 -5.90
C LEU A 481 -31.48 5.11 -5.40
N VAL A 482 -32.08 6.22 -5.84
CA VAL A 482 -33.47 6.55 -5.52
C VAL A 482 -34.41 5.65 -6.30
N THR A 483 -35.28 4.93 -5.59
CA THR A 483 -36.28 3.99 -6.14
C THR A 483 -37.65 4.28 -5.56
N ASN A 484 -38.71 3.67 -6.10
CA ASN A 484 -40.08 3.77 -5.54
C ASN A 484 -40.17 3.28 -4.09
N ASP A 485 -39.32 2.32 -3.71
CA ASP A 485 -39.32 1.69 -2.38
C ASP A 485 -38.44 2.44 -1.38
N GLY A 486 -37.72 3.49 -1.81
CA GLY A 486 -36.75 4.25 -1.02
C GLY A 486 -35.37 4.29 -1.66
N ILE A 487 -34.33 4.55 -0.85
CA ILE A 487 -32.95 4.70 -1.31
C ILE A 487 -32.24 3.34 -1.22
N LYS A 488 -31.98 2.73 -2.37
CA LYS A 488 -31.31 1.44 -2.47
C LYS A 488 -29.79 1.59 -2.45
N SER A 489 -29.13 0.94 -1.50
CA SER A 489 -27.68 0.92 -1.40
C SER A 489 -27.02 0.38 -2.67
N GLN A 490 -25.97 1.07 -3.11
CA GLN A 490 -25.12 0.68 -4.24
C GLN A 490 -23.73 0.23 -3.79
N ILE A 491 -23.55 -0.07 -2.50
CA ILE A 491 -22.30 -0.61 -1.96
C ILE A 491 -21.99 -1.95 -2.65
N PRO A 492 -20.77 -2.11 -3.20
CA PRO A 492 -20.35 -3.34 -3.85
C PRO A 492 -20.48 -4.56 -2.91
N ARG A 493 -20.91 -5.70 -3.44
CA ARG A 493 -21.13 -6.91 -2.62
C ARG A 493 -19.95 -7.29 -1.74
N GLY A 494 -18.71 -7.19 -2.26
CA GLY A 494 -17.50 -7.51 -1.51
C GLY A 494 -17.11 -6.49 -0.43
N ARG A 495 -17.84 -5.36 -0.33
CA ARG A 495 -17.67 -4.34 0.74
C ARG A 495 -18.85 -4.28 1.70
N ARG A 496 -19.92 -5.04 1.46
CA ARG A 496 -21.06 -5.09 2.37
C ARG A 496 -20.69 -5.75 3.67
N THR A 497 -21.19 -5.24 4.75
CA THR A 497 -20.94 -5.78 6.08
C THR A 497 -22.21 -5.74 6.92
N ILE A 498 -22.43 -6.82 7.65
CA ILE A 498 -23.53 -6.99 8.59
C ILE A 498 -23.06 -6.65 10.02
N GLU A 499 -21.74 -6.67 10.22
CA GLU A 499 -21.10 -6.61 11.54
C GLU A 499 -20.50 -5.26 11.87
N ILE A 500 -21.06 -4.15 11.35
CA ILE A 500 -20.62 -2.82 11.80
C ILE A 500 -21.25 -2.55 13.16
N GLU A 501 -20.40 -2.30 14.12
CA GLU A 501 -20.78 -1.77 15.42
C GLU A 501 -20.66 -0.25 15.33
N ILE A 502 -21.80 0.41 15.48
CA ILE A 502 -21.97 1.85 15.52
C ILE A 502 -22.36 2.13 16.98
N SER A 503 -21.53 2.80 17.71
CA SER A 503 -21.83 3.20 19.08
C SER A 503 -22.24 4.66 19.15
#